data_e5821710252c774eb236d1982de2c40a
#
_entry.id   e5821710252c774eb236d1982de2c40a
#
_cell.length_a   1.000
_cell.length_b   1.000
_cell.length_c   1.000
_cell.angle_alpha   90.00
_cell.angle_beta   90.00
_cell.angle_gamma   90.00
#
_symmetry.space_group_name_H-M   'P 1'
#
loop_
_entity.id
_entity.type
_entity.pdbx_description
1 polymer ?
#
loop_
_entity_poly.entity_id
_entity_poly.type
_entity_poly.pdbx_seq_one_letter_code
_entity_poly.pdbx_strand_id
1 'polypeptide(L)'
;MSAFFIGENYYYQDSRERAELSGTLDFFVCGASHAMRGFRPDILDQELGVNSYNLSCSRQTMQGRYELLNLELNRNPAKTVVLELSYDSMTRNRDEEGPEGDIYMLGKLGGFMPRIKYFFSAIRPKEYGRMYYNYIDNGVNCIKKIIHGTWTNKNTKLEKGYAAYKRDDDELNQDLKKIYHTRSFEETVYEPNVEYLNKIIALCKEKNVQLILVTTPLSKVTVCRYDNLDTFKEWYENVANENGLQYYDFNLIRDKDEKLPDSSAFS
;
A
#
# COMPACT_ATOMS: atom_id res chain seq x y z
N MET A 1 17.47 18.29 -5.02
CA MET A 1 16.39 17.33 -5.28
C MET A 1 15.85 16.60 -4.03
N SER A 2 16.64 16.49 -2.94
CA SER A 2 16.16 15.95 -1.63
C SER A 2 15.08 16.81 -0.98
N ALA A 3 14.97 18.08 -1.33
CA ALA A 3 14.02 19.03 -0.77
C ALA A 3 12.56 18.83 -1.25
N PHE A 4 12.33 18.06 -2.32
CA PHE A 4 10.97 17.75 -2.80
C PHE A 4 10.17 16.83 -1.87
N PHE A 5 10.80 16.25 -0.84
CA PHE A 5 10.24 15.17 -0.02
C PHE A 5 10.25 15.47 1.48
N ILE A 6 10.17 16.72 1.88
CA ILE A 6 10.21 17.11 3.30
C ILE A 6 8.99 16.59 4.11
N GLY A 7 7.94 16.11 3.43
CA GLY A 7 6.70 15.67 4.09
C GLY A 7 6.75 14.26 4.70
N GLU A 8 7.46 13.30 4.11
CA GLU A 8 7.49 11.91 4.58
C GLU A 8 8.85 11.26 4.31
N ASN A 9 9.82 11.62 5.12
CA ASN A 9 11.21 11.17 5.03
C ASN A 9 11.37 9.64 5.17
N TYR A 10 10.40 8.95 5.77
CA TYR A 10 10.45 7.52 6.00
C TYR A 10 10.36 6.67 4.72
N TYR A 11 9.61 7.08 3.68
CA TYR A 11 9.60 6.37 2.40
C TYR A 11 10.93 6.49 1.65
N TYR A 12 11.63 7.60 1.83
CA TYR A 12 12.97 7.76 1.28
C TYR A 12 13.99 6.88 2.01
N GLN A 13 13.89 6.80 3.34
CA GLN A 13 14.72 5.90 4.16
C GLN A 13 14.45 4.44 3.80
N ASP A 14 13.19 4.05 3.63
CA ASP A 14 12.77 2.74 3.14
C ASP A 14 13.42 2.38 1.79
N SER A 15 13.45 3.31 0.83
CA SER A 15 14.08 3.06 -0.45
C SER A 15 15.59 2.84 -0.36
N ARG A 16 16.26 3.43 0.64
CA ARG A 16 17.69 3.21 0.91
C ARG A 16 17.94 1.87 1.59
N GLU A 17 17.17 1.55 2.63
CA GLU A 17 17.23 0.24 3.30
C GLU A 17 17.04 -0.90 2.29
N ARG A 18 16.04 -0.79 1.42
CA ARG A 18 15.78 -1.77 0.37
C ARG A 18 16.91 -1.87 -0.64
N ALA A 19 17.58 -0.75 -0.96
CA ALA A 19 18.74 -0.77 -1.84
C ALA A 19 19.95 -1.48 -1.20
N GLU A 20 20.13 -1.37 0.10
CA GLU A 20 21.17 -2.08 0.87
C GLU A 20 20.90 -3.60 0.92
N LEU A 21 19.63 -4.02 0.90
CA LEU A 21 19.20 -5.42 0.88
C LEU A 21 19.11 -6.00 -0.55
N SER A 22 19.44 -5.23 -1.58
CA SER A 22 19.31 -5.65 -2.98
C SER A 22 20.13 -6.93 -3.25
N GLY A 23 19.50 -7.86 -3.97
CA GLY A 23 20.09 -9.18 -4.30
C GLY A 23 19.85 -10.26 -3.22
N THR A 24 19.22 -9.92 -2.10
CA THR A 24 18.99 -10.86 -1.00
C THR A 24 17.52 -11.15 -0.71
N LEU A 25 16.60 -10.31 -1.21
CA LEU A 25 15.18 -10.42 -0.93
C LEU A 25 14.53 -11.48 -1.84
N ASP A 26 13.79 -12.40 -1.24
CA ASP A 26 13.14 -13.51 -1.95
C ASP A 26 11.62 -13.56 -1.78
N PHE A 27 11.05 -12.66 -0.95
CA PHE A 27 9.61 -12.58 -0.71
C PHE A 27 9.16 -11.11 -0.63
N PHE A 28 8.14 -10.74 -1.40
CA PHE A 28 7.58 -9.40 -1.39
C PHE A 28 6.11 -9.37 -1.01
N VAL A 29 5.74 -8.33 -0.25
CA VAL A 29 4.34 -7.94 -0.02
C VAL A 29 4.09 -6.62 -0.72
N CYS A 30 3.04 -6.56 -1.54
CA CYS A 30 2.62 -5.35 -2.26
C CYS A 30 1.17 -5.02 -1.89
N GLY A 31 0.87 -3.77 -1.65
CA GLY A 31 -0.49 -3.34 -1.32
C GLY A 31 -0.56 -1.90 -0.87
N ALA A 32 -1.69 -1.49 -0.34
CA ALA A 32 -1.89 -0.15 0.20
C ALA A 32 -1.58 -0.09 1.71
N SER A 33 -2.25 0.82 2.42
CA SER A 33 -2.02 1.02 3.87
C SER A 33 -2.35 -0.20 4.71
N HIS A 34 -3.31 -1.02 4.31
CA HIS A 34 -3.66 -2.26 5.00
C HIS A 34 -2.50 -3.26 4.95
N ALA A 35 -1.91 -3.47 3.78
CA ALA A 35 -0.75 -4.35 3.65
C ALA A 35 0.49 -3.77 4.37
N MET A 36 0.71 -2.45 4.28
CA MET A 36 1.83 -1.80 4.96
C MET A 36 1.81 -2.01 6.48
N ARG A 37 0.61 -2.14 7.07
CA ARG A 37 0.40 -2.30 8.51
C ARG A 37 0.04 -3.73 8.92
N GLY A 38 -0.40 -4.56 7.99
CA GLY A 38 -0.89 -5.91 8.25
C GLY A 38 0.17 -7.01 8.10
N PHE A 39 1.18 -6.79 7.27
CA PHE A 39 2.20 -7.79 7.02
C PHE A 39 3.53 -7.38 7.65
N ARG A 40 3.98 -8.17 8.61
CA ARG A 40 5.22 -7.95 9.36
C ARG A 40 6.34 -8.82 8.78
N PRO A 41 7.36 -8.22 8.16
CA PRO A 41 8.48 -8.97 7.58
C PRO A 41 9.26 -9.81 8.59
N ASP A 42 9.45 -9.31 9.82
CA ASP A 42 10.13 -10.06 10.87
C ASP A 42 9.44 -11.37 11.22
N ILE A 43 8.09 -11.38 11.25
CA ILE A 43 7.30 -12.59 11.49
C ILE A 43 7.35 -13.50 10.25
N LEU A 44 7.19 -12.95 9.03
CA LEU A 44 7.27 -13.73 7.81
C LEU A 44 8.62 -14.43 7.66
N ASP A 45 9.70 -13.71 7.96
CA ASP A 45 11.06 -14.25 7.89
C ASP A 45 11.26 -15.39 8.89
N GLN A 46 10.75 -15.23 10.12
CA GLN A 46 10.85 -16.25 11.16
C GLN A 46 10.02 -17.50 10.85
N GLU A 47 8.77 -17.32 10.42
CA GLU A 47 7.82 -18.42 10.24
C GLU A 47 8.01 -19.18 8.93
N LEU A 48 8.44 -18.48 7.87
CA LEU A 48 8.57 -19.06 6.54
C LEU A 48 10.02 -19.32 6.12
N GLY A 49 11.00 -18.83 6.88
CA GLY A 49 12.43 -18.97 6.54
C GLY A 49 12.80 -18.19 5.27
N VAL A 50 12.18 -17.03 5.04
CA VAL A 50 12.40 -16.16 3.88
C VAL A 50 13.12 -14.87 4.27
N ASN A 51 13.54 -14.09 3.29
CA ASN A 51 14.00 -12.72 3.48
C ASN A 51 13.00 -11.76 2.81
N SER A 52 12.00 -11.37 3.56
CA SER A 52 10.86 -10.62 3.04
C SER A 52 11.05 -9.12 3.11
N TYR A 53 10.29 -8.39 2.28
CA TYR A 53 10.16 -6.94 2.33
C TYR A 53 8.74 -6.49 1.99
N ASN A 54 8.22 -5.54 2.75
CA ASN A 54 6.90 -4.95 2.51
C ASN A 54 7.03 -3.70 1.61
N LEU A 55 6.65 -3.86 0.33
CA LEU A 55 6.69 -2.80 -0.68
C LEU A 55 5.51 -1.83 -0.61
N SER A 56 4.56 -2.07 0.29
CA SER A 56 3.32 -1.30 0.37
C SER A 56 3.56 0.13 0.86
N CYS A 57 2.69 1.04 0.46
CA CYS A 57 2.63 2.39 1.01
C CYS A 57 1.19 2.91 1.09
N SER A 58 0.98 4.00 1.82
CA SER A 58 -0.34 4.62 1.93
C SER A 58 -0.88 5.00 0.56
N ARG A 59 -2.16 4.69 0.28
CA ARG A 59 -2.85 5.02 -0.98
C ARG A 59 -2.11 4.57 -2.25
N GLN A 60 -1.36 3.48 -2.17
CA GLN A 60 -0.60 2.99 -3.32
C GLN A 60 -1.53 2.62 -4.48
N THR A 61 -1.33 3.29 -5.62
CA THR A 61 -2.06 3.00 -6.85
C THR A 61 -1.62 1.67 -7.47
N MET A 62 -2.45 1.05 -8.29
CA MET A 62 -2.08 -0.19 -9.01
C MET A 62 -0.88 0.03 -9.93
N GLN A 63 -0.78 1.21 -10.57
CA GLN A 63 0.40 1.62 -11.31
C GLN A 63 1.65 1.63 -10.41
N GLY A 64 1.54 2.25 -9.23
CA GLY A 64 2.65 2.31 -8.28
C GLY A 64 3.11 0.93 -7.79
N ARG A 65 2.16 0.02 -7.55
CA ARG A 65 2.48 -1.39 -7.20
C ARG A 65 3.28 -2.07 -8.31
N TYR A 66 2.82 -1.94 -9.56
CA TYR A 66 3.51 -2.51 -10.71
C TYR A 66 4.92 -1.96 -10.89
N GLU A 67 5.09 -0.64 -10.88
CA GLU A 67 6.40 -0.01 -11.12
C GLU A 67 7.43 -0.36 -10.04
N LEU A 68 7.00 -0.38 -8.77
CA LEU A 68 7.88 -0.76 -7.67
C LEU A 68 8.22 -2.25 -7.70
N LEU A 69 7.22 -3.10 -7.92
CA LEU A 69 7.43 -4.54 -8.02
C LEU A 69 8.34 -4.90 -9.19
N ASN A 70 8.13 -4.30 -10.37
CA ASN A 70 8.99 -4.50 -11.52
C ASN A 70 10.45 -4.10 -11.23
N LEU A 71 10.65 -2.96 -10.55
CA LEU A 71 11.98 -2.53 -10.13
C LEU A 71 12.65 -3.56 -9.21
N GLU A 72 11.93 -4.07 -8.22
CA GLU A 72 12.47 -4.99 -7.22
C GLU A 72 12.66 -6.42 -7.74
N LEU A 73 11.79 -6.91 -8.60
CA LEU A 73 11.95 -8.22 -9.25
C LEU A 73 13.13 -8.27 -10.24
N ASN A 74 13.60 -7.11 -10.72
CA ASN A 74 14.81 -7.04 -11.53
C ASN A 74 16.10 -6.97 -10.69
N ARG A 75 15.99 -6.76 -9.37
CA ARG A 75 17.13 -6.61 -8.46
C ARG A 75 17.31 -7.76 -7.50
N ASN A 76 16.26 -8.56 -7.31
CA ASN A 76 16.21 -9.56 -6.26
C ASN A 76 15.76 -10.92 -6.81
N PRO A 77 16.24 -12.04 -6.21
CA PRO A 77 15.85 -13.39 -6.61
C PRO A 77 14.52 -13.82 -6.00
N ALA A 78 13.50 -12.93 -6.08
CA ALA A 78 12.22 -13.16 -5.45
C ALA A 78 11.52 -14.41 -6.01
N LYS A 79 10.95 -15.22 -5.11
CA LYS A 79 10.22 -16.45 -5.42
C LYS A 79 8.72 -16.27 -5.24
N THR A 80 8.33 -15.39 -4.33
CA THR A 80 6.92 -15.19 -3.95
C THR A 80 6.58 -13.71 -3.82
N VAL A 81 5.43 -13.35 -4.33
CA VAL A 81 4.79 -12.04 -4.17
C VAL A 81 3.40 -12.23 -3.60
N VAL A 82 3.12 -11.56 -2.52
CA VAL A 82 1.76 -11.40 -1.98
C VAL A 82 1.24 -10.03 -2.41
N LEU A 83 0.17 -10.01 -3.20
CA LEU A 83 -0.50 -8.79 -3.63
C LEU A 83 -1.79 -8.60 -2.84
N GLU A 84 -1.80 -7.60 -1.98
CA GLU A 84 -3.00 -7.21 -1.24
C GLU A 84 -3.93 -6.41 -2.16
N LEU A 85 -5.19 -6.83 -2.18
CA LEU A 85 -6.29 -6.20 -2.89
C LEU A 85 -7.40 -5.94 -1.86
N SER A 86 -7.54 -4.69 -1.42
CA SER A 86 -8.75 -4.30 -0.69
C SER A 86 -9.98 -4.40 -1.60
N TYR A 87 -11.17 -4.58 -1.03
CA TYR A 87 -12.38 -4.80 -1.84
C TYR A 87 -12.60 -3.73 -2.92
N ASP A 88 -12.25 -2.48 -2.62
CA ASP A 88 -12.37 -1.35 -3.54
C ASP A 88 -11.13 -1.09 -4.42
N SER A 89 -10.13 -1.97 -4.40
CA SER A 89 -8.87 -1.71 -5.14
C SER A 89 -9.08 -1.52 -6.65
N MET A 90 -10.06 -2.21 -7.24
CA MET A 90 -10.32 -2.12 -8.68
C MET A 90 -11.23 -0.97 -9.09
N THR A 91 -12.01 -0.43 -8.17
CA THR A 91 -12.99 0.63 -8.45
C THR A 91 -12.46 2.02 -8.13
N ARG A 92 -11.36 2.13 -7.38
CA ARG A 92 -10.74 3.41 -7.03
C ARG A 92 -10.30 4.18 -8.25
N ASN A 93 -10.97 5.31 -8.48
CA ASN A 93 -10.64 6.20 -9.58
C ASN A 93 -9.51 7.17 -9.18
N ARG A 94 -8.33 6.99 -9.76
CA ARG A 94 -7.16 7.86 -9.55
C ARG A 94 -7.46 9.33 -9.81
N ASP A 95 -8.37 9.63 -10.75
CA ASP A 95 -8.73 10.98 -11.12
C ASP A 95 -9.49 11.73 -10.04
N GLU A 96 -10.24 11.01 -9.24
CA GLU A 96 -11.04 11.53 -8.14
C GLU A 96 -10.23 11.56 -6.83
N GLU A 97 -9.41 10.54 -6.58
CA GLU A 97 -8.61 10.45 -5.36
C GLU A 97 -7.43 11.44 -5.31
N GLY A 98 -6.97 11.93 -6.45
CA GLY A 98 -5.83 12.85 -6.52
C GLY A 98 -4.46 12.16 -6.52
N PRO A 99 -3.35 12.96 -6.53
CA PRO A 99 -1.99 12.46 -6.73
C PRO A 99 -1.29 11.93 -5.48
N GLU A 100 -1.92 11.92 -4.31
CA GLU A 100 -1.25 11.66 -3.04
C GLU A 100 -0.54 10.30 -3.00
N GLY A 101 -1.18 9.24 -3.51
CA GLY A 101 -0.59 7.91 -3.59
C GLY A 101 0.65 7.87 -4.47
N ASP A 102 0.62 8.58 -5.59
CA ASP A 102 1.75 8.66 -6.52
C ASP A 102 2.90 9.52 -5.96
N ILE A 103 2.59 10.55 -5.17
CA ILE A 103 3.60 11.34 -4.47
C ILE A 103 4.34 10.47 -3.45
N TYR A 104 3.64 9.61 -2.70
CA TYR A 104 4.26 8.66 -1.78
C TYR A 104 5.15 7.65 -2.52
N MET A 105 4.70 7.20 -3.69
CA MET A 105 5.47 6.32 -4.55
C MET A 105 6.78 6.94 -5.03
N LEU A 106 6.83 8.23 -5.32
CA LEU A 106 8.09 8.92 -5.64
C LEU A 106 9.12 8.82 -4.49
N GLY A 107 8.67 8.81 -3.24
CA GLY A 107 9.54 8.53 -2.08
C GLY A 107 10.03 7.08 -2.03
N LYS A 108 9.12 6.13 -2.27
CA LYS A 108 9.40 4.68 -2.28
C LYS A 108 10.34 4.26 -3.40
N LEU A 109 10.22 4.83 -4.59
CA LEU A 109 11.08 4.50 -5.72
C LEU A 109 12.53 4.93 -5.45
N GLY A 110 13.44 3.98 -5.46
CA GLY A 110 14.88 4.23 -5.36
C GLY A 110 15.47 4.71 -6.69
N GLY A 111 16.47 5.61 -6.60
CA GLY A 111 17.19 6.09 -7.77
C GLY A 111 16.52 7.26 -8.50
N PHE A 112 17.30 7.97 -9.29
CA PHE A 112 16.85 9.18 -9.99
C PHE A 112 15.97 8.84 -11.21
N MET A 113 16.42 7.92 -12.05
CA MET A 113 15.73 7.59 -13.30
C MET A 113 14.36 6.93 -13.09
N PRO A 114 14.18 5.95 -12.16
CA PRO A 114 12.86 5.40 -11.87
C PRO A 114 11.87 6.48 -11.39
N ARG A 115 12.32 7.40 -10.54
CA ARG A 115 11.48 8.50 -10.04
C ARG A 115 11.04 9.45 -11.15
N ILE A 116 11.95 9.83 -12.04
CA ILE A 116 11.61 10.71 -13.16
C ILE A 116 10.63 10.03 -14.12
N LYS A 117 10.88 8.78 -14.49
CA LYS A 117 9.96 8.02 -15.33
C LYS A 117 8.56 7.93 -14.71
N TYR A 118 8.50 7.57 -13.44
CA TYR A 118 7.24 7.48 -12.72
C TYR A 118 6.53 8.84 -12.62
N PHE A 119 7.27 9.91 -12.31
CA PHE A 119 6.71 11.26 -12.24
C PHE A 119 5.96 11.63 -13.53
N PHE A 120 6.60 11.47 -14.67
CA PHE A 120 5.97 11.83 -15.94
C PHE A 120 4.88 10.85 -16.41
N SER A 121 4.84 9.63 -15.92
CA SER A 121 3.79 8.66 -16.26
C SER A 121 2.57 8.74 -15.33
N ALA A 122 2.75 9.09 -14.06
CA ALA A 122 1.70 9.03 -13.05
C ALA A 122 1.16 10.42 -12.64
N ILE A 123 2.01 11.46 -12.66
CA ILE A 123 1.60 12.80 -12.25
C ILE A 123 1.21 13.63 -13.49
N ARG A 124 0.02 14.19 -13.46
CA ARG A 124 -0.53 14.96 -14.59
C ARG A 124 -0.12 16.43 -14.52
N PRO A 125 0.05 17.11 -15.65
CA PRO A 125 0.42 18.53 -15.66
C PRO A 125 -0.50 19.44 -14.84
N LYS A 126 -1.82 19.14 -14.82
CA LYS A 126 -2.80 19.88 -14.00
C LYS A 126 -2.54 19.78 -12.48
N GLU A 127 -1.78 18.79 -12.04
CA GLU A 127 -1.47 18.52 -10.62
C GLU A 127 -0.17 19.19 -10.19
N TYR A 128 0.67 19.67 -11.12
CA TYR A 128 1.97 20.27 -10.80
C TYR A 128 1.85 21.51 -9.90
N GLY A 129 0.83 22.35 -10.13
CA GLY A 129 0.57 23.52 -9.29
C GLY A 129 0.22 23.15 -7.85
N ARG A 130 -0.62 22.12 -7.65
CA ARG A 130 -0.97 21.60 -6.33
C ARG A 130 0.22 20.98 -5.62
N MET A 131 1.04 20.22 -6.34
CA MET A 131 2.28 19.65 -5.78
C MET A 131 3.26 20.73 -5.35
N TYR A 132 3.44 21.77 -6.17
CA TYR A 132 4.31 22.90 -5.85
C TYR A 132 3.82 23.66 -4.62
N TYR A 133 2.52 23.91 -4.54
CA TYR A 133 1.90 24.55 -3.37
C TYR A 133 2.11 23.72 -2.10
N ASN A 134 1.80 22.43 -2.14
CA ASN A 134 2.00 21.51 -1.01
C ASN A 134 3.47 21.46 -0.57
N TYR A 135 4.39 21.53 -1.51
CA TYR A 135 5.82 21.57 -1.23
C TYR A 135 6.22 22.83 -0.46
N ILE A 136 5.76 24.00 -0.91
CA ILE A 136 6.04 25.28 -0.23
C ILE A 136 5.39 25.30 1.14
N ASP A 137 4.11 24.91 1.25
CA ASP A 137 3.38 24.91 2.52
C ASP A 137 4.04 23.96 3.54
N ASN A 138 4.40 22.76 3.15
CA ASN A 138 5.14 21.82 3.98
C ASN A 138 6.51 22.39 4.42
N GLY A 139 7.23 23.04 3.52
CA GLY A 139 8.49 23.71 3.84
C GLY A 139 8.34 24.83 4.86
N VAL A 140 7.34 25.70 4.69
CA VAL A 140 7.01 26.77 5.62
C VAL A 140 6.60 26.21 6.98
N ASN A 141 5.77 25.17 7.02
CA ASN A 141 5.34 24.51 8.25
C ASN A 141 6.50 23.83 8.98
N CYS A 142 7.44 23.24 8.26
CA CYS A 142 8.67 22.67 8.81
C CYS A 142 9.52 23.77 9.49
N ILE A 143 9.73 24.89 8.80
CA ILE A 143 10.47 26.04 9.35
C ILE A 143 9.77 26.59 10.62
N LYS A 144 8.44 26.75 10.59
CA LYS A 144 7.67 27.17 11.78
C LYS A 144 7.88 26.21 12.95
N LYS A 145 7.82 24.89 12.75
CA LYS A 145 8.05 23.89 13.79
C LYS A 145 9.46 23.96 14.38
N ILE A 146 10.46 24.23 13.55
CA ILE A 146 11.84 24.44 14.01
C ILE A 146 11.94 25.68 14.88
N ILE A 147 11.39 26.81 14.42
CA ILE A 147 11.41 28.10 15.16
C ILE A 147 10.69 27.98 16.51
N HIS A 148 9.56 27.28 16.56
CA HIS A 148 8.80 27.10 17.81
C HIS A 148 9.30 25.94 18.68
N GLY A 149 10.40 25.27 18.33
CA GLY A 149 10.95 24.15 19.10
C GLY A 149 10.02 22.92 19.17
N THR A 150 8.99 22.89 18.35
CA THR A 150 7.99 21.80 18.30
C THR A 150 8.33 20.74 17.27
N TRP A 151 9.46 20.85 16.60
CA TRP A 151 9.91 19.82 15.68
C TRP A 151 10.39 18.60 16.47
N THR A 152 9.51 17.65 16.62
CA THR A 152 9.87 16.32 17.06
C THR A 152 10.24 15.50 15.83
N ASN A 153 11.44 14.97 15.83
CA ASN A 153 11.87 13.97 14.85
C ASN A 153 11.17 12.64 15.18
N LYS A 154 9.82 12.63 15.09
CA LYS A 154 9.02 11.42 15.14
C LYS A 154 9.24 10.71 13.80
N ASN A 155 10.46 10.17 13.64
CA ASN A 155 10.74 9.23 12.58
C ASN A 155 9.88 7.99 12.87
N THR A 156 8.75 7.88 12.22
CA THR A 156 8.10 6.59 12.04
C THR A 156 9.08 5.80 11.19
N LYS A 157 9.92 5.00 11.83
CA LYS A 157 10.85 4.13 11.12
C LYS A 157 10.04 2.98 10.56
N LEU A 158 10.11 2.78 9.26
CA LEU A 158 9.62 1.54 8.67
C LEU A 158 10.64 0.44 8.95
N GLU A 159 10.18 -0.73 9.34
CA GLU A 159 10.99 -1.92 9.53
C GLU A 159 10.76 -2.85 8.34
N LYS A 160 11.73 -2.93 7.44
CA LYS A 160 11.58 -3.62 6.14
C LYS A 160 10.25 -3.25 5.43
N GLY A 161 9.92 -1.96 5.44
CA GLY A 161 8.70 -1.43 4.84
C GLY A 161 7.41 -1.53 5.67
N TYR A 162 7.43 -2.22 6.81
CA TYR A 162 6.30 -2.30 7.75
C TYR A 162 6.20 -1.03 8.59
N ALA A 163 4.99 -0.53 8.75
CA ALA A 163 4.67 0.62 9.60
C ALA A 163 3.82 0.19 10.80
N ALA A 164 4.43 0.14 11.97
CA ALA A 164 3.66 -0.03 13.20
C ALA A 164 2.76 1.21 13.41
N TYR A 165 1.47 0.97 13.60
CA TYR A 165 0.50 2.02 13.93
C TYR A 165 -0.26 1.61 15.19
N LYS A 166 -0.26 2.47 16.17
CA LYS A 166 -1.09 2.32 17.36
C LYS A 166 -2.16 3.39 17.33
N ARG A 167 -3.39 2.97 17.19
CA ARG A 167 -4.56 3.85 17.30
C ARG A 167 -4.78 4.21 18.75
N ASP A 168 -5.18 5.44 19.01
CA ASP A 168 -5.66 5.76 20.36
C ASP A 168 -7.17 5.47 20.47
N ASP A 169 -7.62 5.32 21.72
CA ASP A 169 -9.01 4.92 22.01
C ASP A 169 -10.02 6.00 21.59
N ASP A 170 -9.60 7.27 21.48
CA ASP A 170 -10.47 8.37 21.06
C ASP A 170 -10.74 8.33 19.55
N GLU A 171 -9.75 7.97 18.74
CA GLU A 171 -9.93 7.76 17.29
C GLU A 171 -10.87 6.58 17.04
N LEU A 172 -10.70 5.48 17.78
CA LEU A 172 -11.57 4.31 17.70
C LEU A 172 -13.02 4.65 18.04
N ASN A 173 -13.25 5.37 19.14
CA ASN A 173 -14.59 5.78 19.58
C ASN A 173 -15.29 6.73 18.59
N GLN A 174 -14.53 7.58 17.89
CA GLN A 174 -15.08 8.43 16.83
C GLN A 174 -15.53 7.62 15.61
N ASP A 175 -14.79 6.59 15.24
CA ASP A 175 -15.16 5.73 14.13
C ASP A 175 -16.35 4.84 14.45
N LEU A 176 -16.43 4.30 15.65
CA LEU A 176 -17.59 3.56 16.13
C LEU A 176 -18.90 4.38 16.06
N LYS A 177 -18.84 5.69 16.29
CA LYS A 177 -19.98 6.60 16.15
C LYS A 177 -20.44 6.80 14.69
N LYS A 178 -19.59 6.51 13.71
CA LYS A 178 -19.91 6.66 12.27
C LYS A 178 -20.60 5.43 11.65
N ILE A 179 -20.88 4.38 12.43
CA ILE A 179 -21.32 3.06 11.94
C ILE A 179 -22.79 3.00 11.51
N TYR A 180 -23.57 4.01 11.82
CA TYR A 180 -25.04 3.95 11.67
C TYR A 180 -25.58 4.02 10.23
N HIS A 181 -24.72 4.02 9.21
CA HIS A 181 -25.17 4.04 7.82
C HIS A 181 -24.47 2.94 7.02
N THR A 182 -25.27 2.01 6.50
CA THR A 182 -24.81 1.06 5.49
C THR A 182 -24.33 1.84 4.26
N ARG A 183 -23.22 1.39 3.69
CA ARG A 183 -22.59 1.97 2.49
C ARG A 183 -22.36 0.85 1.49
N SER A 184 -22.38 1.21 0.22
CA SER A 184 -21.86 0.37 -0.85
C SER A 184 -20.57 0.97 -1.36
N PHE A 185 -19.59 0.13 -1.69
CA PHE A 185 -18.48 0.57 -2.51
C PHE A 185 -18.95 0.83 -3.94
N GLU A 186 -18.28 1.74 -4.65
CA GLU A 186 -18.47 1.91 -6.08
C GLU A 186 -18.12 0.59 -6.79
N GLU A 187 -19.04 0.07 -7.59
CA GLU A 187 -18.88 -1.21 -8.31
C GLU A 187 -18.34 -1.03 -9.72
N THR A 188 -18.34 0.20 -10.23
CA THR A 188 -17.79 0.49 -11.55
C THR A 188 -16.29 0.31 -11.54
N VAL A 189 -15.81 -0.70 -12.22
CA VAL A 189 -14.38 -1.00 -12.32
C VAL A 189 -13.67 0.12 -13.07
N TYR A 190 -12.58 0.61 -12.50
CA TYR A 190 -11.70 1.57 -13.14
C TYR A 190 -10.67 0.84 -13.99
N GLU A 191 -10.88 0.85 -15.30
CA GLU A 191 -10.11 0.07 -16.28
C GLU A 191 -8.58 0.16 -16.11
N PRO A 192 -7.97 1.33 -15.83
CA PRO A 192 -6.53 1.38 -15.61
C PRO A 192 -6.03 0.51 -14.45
N ASN A 193 -6.85 0.28 -13.39
CA ASN A 193 -6.45 -0.61 -12.31
C ASN A 193 -6.41 -2.06 -12.75
N VAL A 194 -7.36 -2.49 -13.56
CA VAL A 194 -7.39 -3.86 -14.14
C VAL A 194 -6.21 -4.06 -15.07
N GLU A 195 -5.91 -3.07 -15.90
CA GLU A 195 -4.75 -3.11 -16.79
C GLU A 195 -3.45 -3.33 -16.01
N TYR A 196 -3.25 -2.61 -14.91
CA TYR A 196 -2.05 -2.78 -14.08
C TYR A 196 -2.07 -4.07 -13.26
N LEU A 197 -3.23 -4.57 -12.82
CA LEU A 197 -3.33 -5.90 -12.23
C LEU A 197 -2.86 -6.97 -13.21
N ASN A 198 -3.34 -6.91 -14.45
CA ASN A 198 -2.93 -7.83 -15.52
C ASN A 198 -1.43 -7.73 -15.82
N LYS A 199 -0.84 -6.52 -15.80
CA LYS A 199 0.61 -6.33 -15.93
C LYS A 199 1.39 -6.95 -14.76
N ILE A 200 0.88 -6.88 -13.53
CA ILE A 200 1.50 -7.52 -12.36
C ILE A 200 1.46 -9.05 -12.51
N ILE A 201 0.32 -9.60 -12.92
CA ILE A 201 0.16 -11.04 -13.16
C ILE A 201 1.14 -11.51 -14.24
N ALA A 202 1.19 -10.80 -15.38
CA ALA A 202 2.10 -11.12 -16.48
C ALA A 202 3.57 -11.02 -16.05
N LEU A 203 3.94 -10.00 -15.31
CA LEU A 203 5.30 -9.80 -14.79
C LEU A 203 5.74 -10.95 -13.87
N CYS A 204 4.89 -11.35 -12.92
CA CYS A 204 5.20 -12.48 -12.03
C CYS A 204 5.34 -13.79 -12.82
N LYS A 205 4.49 -14.01 -13.82
CA LYS A 205 4.55 -15.17 -14.69
C LYS A 205 5.84 -15.18 -15.54
N GLU A 206 6.20 -14.05 -16.14
CA GLU A 206 7.45 -13.89 -16.91
C GLU A 206 8.69 -14.17 -16.05
N LYS A 207 8.69 -13.68 -14.81
CA LYS A 207 9.80 -13.88 -13.88
C LYS A 207 9.79 -15.22 -13.15
N ASN A 208 8.80 -16.08 -13.42
CA ASN A 208 8.60 -17.35 -12.72
C ASN A 208 8.49 -17.16 -11.19
N VAL A 209 7.76 -16.13 -10.77
CA VAL A 209 7.49 -15.79 -9.37
C VAL A 209 6.07 -16.20 -9.03
N GLN A 210 5.88 -16.89 -7.91
CA GLN A 210 4.56 -17.22 -7.39
C GLN A 210 3.84 -15.94 -6.97
N LEU A 211 2.67 -15.67 -7.55
CA LEU A 211 1.79 -14.58 -7.13
C LEU A 211 0.62 -15.13 -6.33
N ILE A 212 0.40 -14.56 -5.14
CA ILE A 212 -0.72 -14.86 -4.25
C ILE A 212 -1.52 -13.58 -4.05
N LEU A 213 -2.81 -13.65 -4.33
CA LEU A 213 -3.73 -12.53 -4.08
C LEU A 213 -4.32 -12.66 -2.69
N VAL A 214 -4.43 -11.55 -1.97
CA VAL A 214 -5.01 -11.56 -0.61
C VAL A 214 -5.89 -10.34 -0.38
N THR A 215 -6.99 -10.51 0.35
CA THR A 215 -7.71 -9.40 0.98
C THR A 215 -7.45 -9.43 2.46
N THR A 216 -6.87 -8.35 3.00
CA THR A 216 -6.53 -8.23 4.41
C THR A 216 -7.79 -8.19 5.28
N PRO A 217 -7.71 -8.66 6.54
CA PRO A 217 -8.86 -8.64 7.43
C PRO A 217 -9.28 -7.21 7.75
N LEU A 218 -10.58 -6.97 7.67
CA LEU A 218 -11.23 -5.74 8.13
C LEU A 218 -11.83 -5.96 9.51
N SER A 219 -11.98 -4.90 10.29
CA SER A 219 -12.74 -4.99 11.53
C SER A 219 -14.18 -5.39 11.25
N LYS A 220 -14.80 -6.11 12.19
CA LYS A 220 -16.21 -6.51 12.10
C LYS A 220 -17.12 -5.32 11.80
N VAL A 221 -16.84 -4.20 12.46
CA VAL A 221 -17.51 -2.92 12.25
C VAL A 221 -17.42 -2.46 10.79
N THR A 222 -16.27 -2.56 10.17
CA THR A 222 -16.09 -2.17 8.76
C THR A 222 -16.83 -3.15 7.85
N VAL A 223 -16.74 -4.44 8.08
CA VAL A 223 -17.44 -5.46 7.29
C VAL A 223 -18.95 -5.25 7.34
N CYS A 224 -19.53 -5.05 8.53
CA CYS A 224 -20.97 -4.81 8.68
C CYS A 224 -21.47 -3.49 8.06
N ARG A 225 -20.55 -2.57 7.72
CA ARG A 225 -20.88 -1.27 7.14
C ARG A 225 -21.10 -1.32 5.64
N TYR A 226 -20.55 -2.31 4.96
CA TYR A 226 -20.63 -2.43 3.51
C TYR A 226 -21.50 -3.63 3.13
N ASP A 227 -22.41 -3.44 2.21
CA ASP A 227 -23.43 -4.41 1.80
C ASP A 227 -23.07 -5.19 0.53
N ASN A 228 -22.01 -4.78 -0.18
CA ASN A 228 -21.61 -5.36 -1.47
C ASN A 228 -20.20 -5.96 -1.49
N LEU A 229 -19.69 -6.43 -0.35
CA LEU A 229 -18.35 -7.04 -0.29
C LEU A 229 -18.27 -8.34 -1.10
N ASP A 230 -19.34 -9.10 -1.16
CA ASP A 230 -19.38 -10.37 -1.89
C ASP A 230 -19.13 -10.19 -3.40
N THR A 231 -19.60 -9.09 -3.99
CA THR A 231 -19.35 -8.74 -5.41
C THR A 231 -17.86 -8.66 -5.71
N PHE A 232 -17.09 -7.99 -4.83
CA PHE A 232 -15.64 -7.85 -5.00
C PHE A 232 -14.89 -9.16 -4.75
N LYS A 233 -15.33 -9.91 -3.74
CA LYS A 233 -14.77 -11.23 -3.46
C LYS A 233 -14.91 -12.15 -4.67
N GLU A 234 -16.11 -12.26 -5.22
CA GLU A 234 -16.39 -13.07 -6.41
C GLU A 234 -15.55 -12.63 -7.61
N TRP A 235 -15.36 -11.32 -7.78
CA TRP A 235 -14.53 -10.77 -8.83
C TRP A 235 -13.06 -11.20 -8.68
N TYR A 236 -12.49 -11.14 -7.46
CA TYR A 236 -11.12 -11.56 -7.20
C TYR A 236 -10.95 -13.07 -7.30
N GLU A 237 -11.92 -13.87 -6.87
CA GLU A 237 -11.94 -15.32 -7.05
C GLU A 237 -11.91 -15.69 -8.55
N ASN A 238 -12.71 -15.00 -9.35
CA ASN A 238 -12.75 -15.23 -10.80
C ASN A 238 -11.41 -14.89 -11.45
N VAL A 239 -10.83 -13.73 -11.13
CA VAL A 239 -9.49 -13.34 -11.62
C VAL A 239 -8.43 -14.38 -11.22
N ALA A 240 -8.45 -14.84 -9.98
CA ALA A 240 -7.51 -15.86 -9.51
C ALA A 240 -7.68 -17.17 -10.27
N ASN A 241 -8.91 -17.67 -10.43
CA ASN A 241 -9.22 -18.90 -11.14
C ASN A 241 -8.80 -18.84 -12.61
N GLU A 242 -9.13 -17.75 -13.32
CA GLU A 242 -8.77 -17.55 -14.73
C GLU A 242 -7.25 -17.54 -14.97
N ASN A 243 -6.49 -17.09 -13.98
CA ASN A 243 -5.03 -16.97 -14.06
C ASN A 243 -4.26 -18.11 -13.37
N GLY A 244 -4.96 -19.06 -12.74
CA GLY A 244 -4.35 -20.16 -11.99
C GLY A 244 -3.62 -19.69 -10.73
N LEU A 245 -4.11 -18.62 -10.09
CA LEU A 245 -3.54 -18.03 -8.89
C LEU A 245 -4.28 -18.51 -7.64
N GLN A 246 -3.64 -18.35 -6.49
CA GLN A 246 -4.28 -18.50 -5.20
C GLN A 246 -4.85 -17.15 -4.74
N TYR A 247 -6.07 -17.17 -4.18
CA TYR A 247 -6.69 -16.01 -3.54
C TYR A 247 -7.16 -16.39 -2.13
N TYR A 248 -6.85 -15.54 -1.17
CA TYR A 248 -7.25 -15.68 0.23
C TYR A 248 -7.95 -14.42 0.72
N ASP A 249 -9.21 -14.55 1.10
CA ASP A 249 -9.94 -13.49 1.81
C ASP A 249 -9.87 -13.75 3.32
N PHE A 250 -9.06 -12.97 4.02
CA PHE A 250 -8.90 -13.10 5.46
C PHE A 250 -10.13 -12.69 6.27
N ASN A 251 -11.14 -12.08 5.66
CA ASN A 251 -12.42 -11.79 6.32
C ASN A 251 -13.31 -13.02 6.49
N LEU A 252 -13.03 -14.09 5.74
CA LEU A 252 -13.76 -15.36 5.78
C LEU A 252 -13.07 -16.43 6.62
N ILE A 253 -11.93 -16.11 7.25
CA ILE A 253 -11.25 -17.05 8.14
C ILE A 253 -12.13 -17.27 9.36
N ARG A 254 -12.38 -18.57 9.65
CA ARG A 254 -13.08 -18.98 10.86
C ARG A 254 -12.35 -18.45 12.10
N ASP A 255 -13.11 -18.00 13.09
CA ASP A 255 -12.60 -17.43 14.33
C ASP A 255 -11.79 -16.12 14.16
N LYS A 256 -11.96 -15.43 13.02
CA LYS A 256 -11.30 -14.13 12.77
C LYS A 256 -11.56 -13.14 13.91
N ASP A 257 -12.82 -13.01 14.32
CA ASP A 257 -13.23 -12.03 15.34
C ASP A 257 -12.67 -12.36 16.74
N GLU A 258 -12.34 -13.63 17.02
CA GLU A 258 -11.68 -14.03 18.27
C GLU A 258 -10.18 -13.70 18.25
N LYS A 259 -9.54 -13.81 17.07
CA LYS A 259 -8.12 -13.58 16.89
C LYS A 259 -7.76 -12.12 16.61
N LEU A 260 -8.71 -11.37 16.05
CA LEU A 260 -8.57 -9.97 15.69
C LEU A 260 -9.61 -9.17 16.48
N PRO A 261 -9.23 -8.57 17.61
CA PRO A 261 -10.15 -7.75 18.39
C PRO A 261 -10.69 -6.57 17.59
N ASP A 262 -11.91 -6.11 17.94
CA ASP A 262 -12.63 -5.03 17.23
C ASP A 262 -11.85 -3.70 17.15
N SER A 263 -10.90 -3.49 18.05
CA SER A 263 -9.94 -2.40 18.02
C SER A 263 -8.82 -2.60 17.00
N SER A 264 -9.03 -3.49 16.04
CA SER A 264 -7.99 -3.92 15.14
C SER A 264 -7.27 -2.78 14.46
N ALA A 265 -5.95 -2.90 14.39
CA ALA A 265 -5.04 -1.99 13.71
C ALA A 265 -5.26 -1.92 12.18
N PHE A 266 -6.32 -2.52 11.67
CA PHE A 266 -6.62 -2.65 10.24
C PHE A 266 -7.62 -1.61 9.70
N SER A 267 -8.16 -0.75 10.56
CA SER A 267 -9.09 0.31 10.13
C SER A 267 -8.40 1.64 9.87
#